data_6efb94d4a4c9dd9aa11d4941fd4eb16d
#
_entry.id   6efb94d4a4c9dd9aa11d4941fd4eb16d
#
_cell.length_a   1.000
_cell.length_b   1.000
_cell.length_c   1.000
_cell.angle_alpha   90.00
_cell.angle_beta   90.00
_cell.angle_gamma   90.00
#
_symmetry.space_group_name_H-M   'P 1'
#
loop_
_entity.id
_entity.type
_entity.pdbx_description
1 polymer ?
#
loop_
_entity_poly.entity_id
_entity_poly.type
_entity_poly.pdbx_seq_one_letter_code
_entity_poly.pdbx_strand_id
1 'polypeptide(L)'
;GMVMQDFALIEEYTVQENLLVPLIFGKVKKREQSKKIMDVLEKVNIAELKDKRVNQLSGGQKQRVAIARALINSPEYILADEPTGALDSNTSDDIMDVFEELNKNGHTVIIVTHDNGVAARCQRVIEIKDGEVLSE
;
A
#
# COMPACT_ATOMS: atom_id res chain seq x y z
N GLY A 1 8.34 -4.03 0.42
CA GLY A 1 6.88 -4.20 0.59
C GLY A 1 6.20 -4.29 -0.76
N MET A 2 5.09 -5.03 -0.82
CA MET A 2 4.36 -5.22 -2.08
C MET A 2 2.88 -4.86 -1.89
N VAL A 3 2.34 -4.09 -2.82
CA VAL A 3 0.93 -3.67 -2.92
C VAL A 3 0.38 -4.17 -4.25
N MET A 4 -0.74 -4.90 -4.23
CA MET A 4 -1.33 -5.53 -5.41
C MET A 4 -2.69 -4.90 -5.74
N GLN A 5 -3.10 -5.00 -7.01
CA GLN A 5 -4.37 -4.48 -7.50
C GLN A 5 -5.59 -5.08 -6.80
N ASP A 6 -5.55 -6.37 -6.48
CA ASP A 6 -6.62 -7.11 -5.79
C ASP A 6 -6.55 -7.05 -4.27
N PHE A 7 -5.70 -6.14 -3.75
CA PHE A 7 -5.39 -5.93 -2.32
C PHE A 7 -4.72 -7.12 -1.63
N ALA A 8 -4.97 -8.36 -2.03
CA ALA A 8 -4.49 -9.61 -1.44
C ALA A 8 -4.66 -9.67 0.09
N LEU A 9 -5.80 -9.19 0.59
CA LEU A 9 -6.16 -9.17 2.02
C LEU A 9 -7.01 -10.39 2.38
N ILE A 10 -6.95 -10.80 3.64
CA ILE A 10 -7.83 -11.84 4.19
C ILE A 10 -9.13 -11.14 4.60
N GLU A 11 -10.19 -11.34 3.82
CA GLU A 11 -11.47 -10.62 3.93
C GLU A 11 -12.18 -10.82 5.27
N GLU A 12 -12.09 -12.01 5.86
CA GLU A 12 -12.72 -12.37 7.13
C GLU A 12 -11.95 -11.85 8.35
N TYR A 13 -10.70 -11.45 8.16
CA TYR A 13 -9.85 -10.91 9.23
C TYR A 13 -10.11 -9.42 9.43
N THR A 14 -9.84 -8.96 10.63
CA THR A 14 -9.79 -7.52 10.92
C THR A 14 -8.56 -6.87 10.26
N VAL A 15 -8.56 -5.55 10.20
CA VAL A 15 -7.41 -4.78 9.72
C VAL A 15 -6.15 -5.15 10.51
N GLN A 16 -6.21 -5.14 11.85
CA GLN A 16 -5.05 -5.49 12.68
C GLN A 16 -4.58 -6.94 12.50
N GLU A 17 -5.48 -7.90 12.28
CA GLU A 17 -5.12 -9.30 12.03
C GLU A 17 -4.37 -9.46 10.70
N ASN A 18 -4.79 -8.74 9.65
CA ASN A 18 -4.06 -8.70 8.38
C ASN A 18 -2.64 -8.13 8.55
N LEU A 19 -2.46 -7.10 9.39
CA LEU A 19 -1.16 -6.51 9.68
C LEU A 19 -0.30 -7.35 10.63
N LEU A 20 -0.93 -8.18 11.45
CA LEU A 20 -0.23 -9.07 12.37
C LEU A 20 0.53 -10.20 11.62
N VAL A 21 -0.02 -10.67 10.51
CA VAL A 21 0.57 -11.76 9.73
C VAL A 21 2.04 -11.49 9.36
N PRO A 22 2.38 -10.38 8.67
CA PRO A 22 3.78 -10.10 8.33
C PRO A 22 4.68 -9.84 9.55
N LEU A 23 4.13 -9.36 10.68
CA LEU A 23 4.89 -9.17 11.91
C LEU A 23 5.29 -10.52 12.55
N ILE A 24 4.41 -11.51 12.49
CA ILE A 24 4.71 -12.87 12.96
C ILE A 24 5.82 -13.48 12.11
N PHE A 25 5.73 -13.42 10.78
CA PHE A 25 6.77 -13.91 9.87
C PHE A 25 8.10 -13.15 10.03
N GLY A 26 8.04 -11.84 10.31
CA GLY A 26 9.18 -11.00 10.63
C GLY A 26 9.77 -11.23 12.02
N LYS A 27 9.21 -12.18 12.80
CA LYS A 27 9.63 -12.51 14.18
C LYS A 27 9.64 -11.29 15.12
N VAL A 28 8.74 -10.32 14.89
CA VAL A 28 8.61 -9.13 15.74
C VAL A 28 8.07 -9.54 17.10
N LYS A 29 8.69 -9.06 18.17
CA LYS A 29 8.31 -9.38 19.55
C LYS A 29 6.88 -8.92 19.83
N LYS A 30 6.09 -9.78 20.47
CA LYS A 30 4.67 -9.54 20.77
C LYS A 30 4.40 -8.17 21.40
N ARG A 31 5.28 -7.71 22.32
CA ARG A 31 5.18 -6.41 22.99
C ARG A 31 5.30 -5.20 22.03
N GLU A 32 5.87 -5.39 20.84
CA GLU A 32 6.11 -4.32 19.84
C GLU A 32 5.04 -4.29 18.75
N GLN A 33 4.30 -5.40 18.57
CA GLN A 33 3.37 -5.58 17.46
C GLN A 33 2.24 -4.55 17.47
N SER A 34 1.60 -4.32 18.63
CA SER A 34 0.49 -3.37 18.75
C SER A 34 0.90 -1.95 18.37
N LYS A 35 2.07 -1.50 18.85
CA LYS A 35 2.60 -0.19 18.50
C LYS A 35 2.88 -0.06 17.00
N LYS A 36 3.56 -1.05 16.41
CA LYS A 36 3.84 -1.04 14.95
C LYS A 36 2.57 -0.99 14.11
N ILE A 37 1.53 -1.72 14.52
CA ILE A 37 0.24 -1.69 13.84
C ILE A 37 -0.37 -0.28 13.91
N MET A 38 -0.41 0.34 15.07
CA MET A 38 -0.96 1.70 15.21
C MET A 38 -0.14 2.72 14.41
N ASP A 39 1.19 2.70 14.54
CA ASP A 39 2.07 3.62 13.83
C ASP A 39 1.87 3.57 12.30
N VAL A 40 1.68 2.36 11.73
CA VAL A 40 1.48 2.24 10.28
C VAL A 40 0.06 2.62 9.84
N LEU A 41 -0.96 2.33 10.66
CA LEU A 41 -2.34 2.72 10.37
C LEU A 41 -2.52 4.25 10.42
N GLU A 42 -1.82 4.93 11.32
CA GLU A 42 -1.78 6.39 11.38
C GLU A 42 -1.13 6.98 10.12
N LYS A 43 -0.03 6.40 9.62
CA LYS A 43 0.63 6.83 8.39
C LYS A 43 -0.27 6.77 7.15
N VAL A 44 -1.22 5.86 7.11
CA VAL A 44 -2.17 5.74 5.99
C VAL A 44 -3.58 6.25 6.33
N ASN A 45 -3.73 6.95 7.47
CA ASN A 45 -4.96 7.63 7.90
C ASN A 45 -6.19 6.70 8.04
N ILE A 46 -6.03 5.52 8.63
CA ILE A 46 -7.11 4.55 8.90
C ILE A 46 -7.01 3.91 10.29
N ALA A 47 -6.40 4.56 11.26
CA ALA A 47 -6.21 4.02 12.61
C ALA A 47 -7.55 3.62 13.29
N GLU A 48 -8.64 4.35 13.01
CA GLU A 48 -9.99 4.10 13.51
C GLU A 48 -10.61 2.81 12.96
N LEU A 49 -10.07 2.25 11.87
CA LEU A 49 -10.57 1.03 11.24
C LEU A 49 -9.91 -0.26 11.77
N LYS A 50 -8.99 -0.15 12.72
CA LYS A 50 -8.15 -1.25 13.22
C LYS A 50 -8.91 -2.54 13.52
N ASP A 51 -10.07 -2.43 14.17
CA ASP A 51 -10.88 -3.55 14.64
C ASP A 51 -12.00 -3.95 13.65
N LYS A 52 -12.13 -3.24 12.52
CA LYS A 52 -13.09 -3.62 11.46
C LYS A 52 -12.58 -4.78 10.64
N ARG A 53 -13.51 -5.63 10.17
CA ARG A 53 -13.21 -6.68 9.20
C ARG A 53 -13.01 -6.09 7.83
N VAL A 54 -12.10 -6.67 7.05
CA VAL A 54 -11.75 -6.18 5.70
C VAL A 54 -12.95 -6.21 4.75
N ASN A 55 -13.84 -7.21 4.86
CA ASN A 55 -15.04 -7.28 4.04
C ASN A 55 -16.06 -6.14 4.29
N GLN A 56 -15.88 -5.35 5.35
CA GLN A 56 -16.72 -4.18 5.67
C GLN A 56 -16.12 -2.86 5.15
N LEU A 57 -14.97 -2.89 4.50
CA LEU A 57 -14.24 -1.73 4.04
C LEU A 57 -14.57 -1.39 2.58
N SER A 58 -14.49 -0.09 2.23
CA SER A 58 -14.48 0.38 0.84
C SER A 58 -13.19 -0.05 0.11
N GLY A 59 -13.18 0.01 -1.22
CA GLY A 59 -12.00 -0.30 -2.02
C GLY A 59 -10.77 0.55 -1.63
N GLY A 60 -10.96 1.86 -1.46
CA GLY A 60 -9.89 2.76 -1.02
C GLY A 60 -9.37 2.45 0.39
N GLN A 61 -10.26 2.08 1.32
CA GLN A 61 -9.88 1.64 2.66
C GLN A 61 -9.09 0.32 2.62
N LYS A 62 -9.53 -0.65 1.80
CA LYS A 62 -8.78 -1.90 1.57
C LYS A 62 -7.39 -1.63 1.01
N GLN A 63 -7.26 -0.71 0.06
CA GLN A 63 -5.97 -0.34 -0.51
C GLN A 63 -5.05 0.31 0.53
N ARG A 64 -5.57 1.18 1.40
CA ARG A 64 -4.80 1.73 2.53
C ARG A 64 -4.32 0.63 3.50
N VAL A 65 -5.14 -0.39 3.76
CA VAL A 65 -4.73 -1.57 4.56
C VAL A 65 -3.62 -2.35 3.85
N ALA A 66 -3.72 -2.55 2.52
CA ALA A 66 -2.68 -3.22 1.73
C ALA A 66 -1.35 -2.45 1.76
N ILE A 67 -1.40 -1.11 1.66
CA ILE A 67 -0.23 -0.25 1.80
C ILE A 67 0.35 -0.35 3.22
N ALA A 68 -0.48 -0.26 4.26
CA ALA A 68 -0.06 -0.43 5.65
C ALA A 68 0.65 -1.78 5.87
N ARG A 69 0.11 -2.86 5.31
CA ARG A 69 0.72 -4.19 5.37
C ARG A 69 2.09 -4.22 4.66
N ALA A 70 2.22 -3.56 3.54
CA ALA A 70 3.51 -3.45 2.84
C ALA A 70 4.56 -2.70 3.67
N LEU A 71 4.13 -1.71 4.46
CA LEU A 71 5.00 -0.84 5.28
C LEU A 71 5.39 -1.42 6.63
N ILE A 72 4.62 -2.37 7.17
CA ILE A 72 4.67 -2.77 8.60
C ILE A 72 6.07 -3.21 9.07
N ASN A 73 6.86 -3.80 8.19
CA ASN A 73 8.23 -4.23 8.46
C ASN A 73 9.29 -3.19 8.03
N SER A 74 8.87 -1.95 7.81
CA SER A 74 9.74 -0.82 7.45
C SER A 74 10.65 -1.10 6.24
N PRO A 75 10.10 -1.51 5.09
CA PRO A 75 10.88 -1.81 3.91
C PRO A 75 11.50 -0.53 3.32
N GLU A 76 12.66 -0.66 2.70
CA GLU A 76 13.29 0.41 1.93
C GLU A 76 12.55 0.67 0.61
N TYR A 77 12.04 -0.40 -0.02
CA TYR A 77 11.36 -0.37 -1.32
C TYR A 77 9.91 -0.80 -1.17
N ILE A 78 9.02 -0.05 -1.83
CA ILE A 78 7.60 -0.37 -1.99
C ILE A 78 7.34 -0.61 -3.47
N LEU A 79 6.91 -1.81 -3.82
CA LEU A 79 6.49 -2.16 -5.17
C LEU A 79 4.96 -2.19 -5.22
N ALA A 80 4.37 -1.40 -6.09
CA ALA A 80 2.93 -1.32 -6.27
C ALA A 80 2.57 -1.72 -7.71
N ASP A 81 1.75 -2.76 -7.85
CA ASP A 81 1.27 -3.26 -9.13
C ASP A 81 -0.19 -2.84 -9.31
N GLU A 82 -0.43 -1.94 -10.29
CA GLU A 82 -1.73 -1.33 -10.59
C GLU A 82 -2.50 -0.86 -9.33
N PRO A 83 -1.89 -0.04 -8.46
CA PRO A 83 -2.42 0.20 -7.11
C PRO A 83 -3.74 0.98 -7.09
N THR A 84 -4.17 1.52 -8.21
CA THR A 84 -5.42 2.28 -8.37
C THR A 84 -6.40 1.63 -9.34
N GLY A 85 -6.03 0.52 -9.98
CA GLY A 85 -6.78 -0.09 -11.07
C GLY A 85 -8.20 -0.58 -10.72
N ALA A 86 -8.48 -0.81 -9.42
CA ALA A 86 -9.81 -1.21 -8.94
C ALA A 86 -10.61 -0.06 -8.28
N LEU A 87 -10.12 1.19 -8.38
CA LEU A 87 -10.66 2.35 -7.67
C LEU A 87 -11.28 3.37 -8.64
N ASP A 88 -12.23 4.16 -8.16
CA ASP A 88 -12.71 5.37 -8.85
C ASP A 88 -11.64 6.49 -8.83
N SER A 89 -11.80 7.49 -9.70
CA SER A 89 -10.79 8.54 -9.91
C SER A 89 -10.44 9.31 -8.62
N ASN A 90 -11.44 9.70 -7.83
CA ASN A 90 -11.20 10.47 -6.61
C ASN A 90 -10.44 9.64 -5.57
N THR A 91 -10.83 8.38 -5.41
CA THR A 91 -10.15 7.44 -4.50
C THR A 91 -8.73 7.12 -5.00
N SER A 92 -8.54 7.06 -6.33
CA SER A 92 -7.22 6.87 -6.94
C SER A 92 -6.28 8.02 -6.60
N ASP A 93 -6.74 9.26 -6.69
CA ASP A 93 -5.97 10.44 -6.31
C ASP A 93 -5.57 10.39 -4.83
N ASP A 94 -6.50 10.05 -3.93
CA ASP A 94 -6.23 9.90 -2.49
C ASP A 94 -5.16 8.82 -2.20
N ILE A 95 -5.15 7.73 -2.97
CA ILE A 95 -4.14 6.67 -2.83
C ILE A 95 -2.78 7.13 -3.37
N MET A 96 -2.77 7.87 -4.48
CA MET A 96 -1.53 8.43 -5.01
C MET A 96 -0.91 9.47 -4.05
N ASP A 97 -1.72 10.27 -3.35
CA ASP A 97 -1.24 11.19 -2.30
C ASP A 97 -0.50 10.42 -1.19
N VAL A 98 -1.01 9.23 -0.79
CA VAL A 98 -0.33 8.37 0.19
C VAL A 98 1.05 7.94 -0.33
N PHE A 99 1.16 7.49 -1.59
CA PHE A 99 2.44 7.09 -2.16
C PHE A 99 3.43 8.26 -2.27
N GLU A 100 2.97 9.45 -2.65
CA GLU A 100 3.81 10.65 -2.69
C GLU A 100 4.33 11.02 -1.29
N GLU A 101 3.49 10.94 -0.26
CA GLU A 101 3.89 11.20 1.12
C GLU A 101 4.92 10.19 1.60
N LEU A 102 4.73 8.90 1.29
CA LEU A 102 5.70 7.86 1.61
C LEU A 102 7.04 8.11 0.93
N ASN A 103 7.05 8.54 -0.32
CA ASN A 103 8.27 8.89 -1.04
C ASN A 103 8.97 10.11 -0.41
N LYS A 104 8.24 11.17 -0.06
CA LYS A 104 8.76 12.35 0.67
C LYS A 104 9.37 11.96 2.01
N ASN A 105 8.86 10.91 2.65
CA ASN A 105 9.37 10.37 3.92
C ASN A 105 10.53 9.38 3.76
N GLY A 106 11.09 9.25 2.55
CA GLY A 106 12.33 8.50 2.29
C GLY A 106 12.15 7.07 1.77
N HIS A 107 10.91 6.62 1.52
CA HIS A 107 10.70 5.34 0.86
C HIS A 107 10.90 5.45 -0.65
N THR A 108 11.55 4.46 -1.26
CA THR A 108 11.55 4.32 -2.71
C THR A 108 10.27 3.59 -3.14
N VAL A 109 9.44 4.29 -3.92
CA VAL A 109 8.17 3.74 -4.42
C VAL A 109 8.31 3.44 -5.91
N ILE A 110 8.03 2.20 -6.29
CA ILE A 110 8.05 1.73 -7.67
C ILE A 110 6.61 1.32 -8.03
N ILE A 111 6.01 2.02 -8.98
CA ILE A 111 4.63 1.76 -9.42
C ILE A 111 4.67 1.17 -10.83
N VAL A 112 4.03 0.02 -11.01
CA VAL A 112 3.75 -0.56 -12.33
C VAL A 112 2.31 -0.19 -12.67
N THR A 113 2.12 0.49 -13.81
CA THR A 113 0.78 0.90 -14.24
C THR A 113 0.71 1.11 -15.75
N HIS A 114 -0.47 0.98 -16.30
CA HIS A 114 -0.80 1.41 -17.67
C HIS A 114 -1.61 2.73 -17.68
N ASP A 115 -1.89 3.31 -16.50
CA ASP A 115 -2.60 4.59 -16.37
C ASP A 115 -1.63 5.76 -16.49
N ASN A 116 -1.82 6.57 -17.54
CA ASN A 116 -1.00 7.77 -17.79
C ASN A 116 -1.17 8.84 -16.71
N GLY A 117 -2.33 8.92 -16.05
CA GLY A 117 -2.58 9.85 -14.96
C GLY A 117 -1.73 9.50 -13.73
N VAL A 118 -1.65 8.22 -13.40
CA VAL A 118 -0.76 7.71 -12.35
C VAL A 118 0.71 7.94 -12.70
N ALA A 119 1.11 7.59 -13.94
CA ALA A 119 2.49 7.79 -14.40
C ALA A 119 2.91 9.27 -14.34
N ALA A 120 2.03 10.20 -14.73
CA ALA A 120 2.31 11.63 -14.70
C ALA A 120 2.56 12.21 -13.28
N ARG A 121 2.12 11.52 -12.22
CA ARG A 121 2.38 11.88 -10.82
C ARG A 121 3.73 11.36 -10.30
N CYS A 122 4.41 10.49 -11.06
CA CYS A 122 5.70 9.95 -10.67
C CYS A 122 6.85 10.90 -11.04
N GLN A 123 7.91 10.89 -10.23
CA GLN A 123 9.10 11.73 -10.49
C GLN A 123 9.92 11.24 -11.68
N ARG A 124 9.86 9.94 -11.99
CA ARG A 124 10.54 9.30 -13.11
C ARG A 124 9.61 8.25 -13.69
N VAL A 125 9.54 8.18 -15.00
CA VAL A 125 8.74 7.20 -15.74
C VAL A 125 9.66 6.40 -16.66
N ILE A 126 9.54 5.07 -16.60
CA ILE A 126 10.24 4.16 -17.52
C ILE A 126 9.17 3.46 -18.34
N GLU A 127 9.15 3.69 -19.63
CA GLU A 127 8.21 3.04 -20.54
C GLU A 127 8.81 1.72 -21.07
N ILE A 128 8.06 0.63 -20.86
CA ILE A 128 8.44 -0.71 -21.31
C ILE A 128 7.37 -1.23 -22.28
N LYS A 129 7.80 -1.70 -23.44
CA LYS A 129 6.95 -2.35 -24.45
C LYS A 129 7.65 -3.57 -25.02
N ASP A 130 6.92 -4.68 -25.11
CA ASP A 130 7.41 -5.96 -25.65
C ASP A 130 8.72 -6.45 -25.00
N GLY A 131 8.92 -6.09 -23.70
CA GLY A 131 10.10 -6.45 -22.93
C GLY A 131 11.32 -5.53 -23.12
N GLU A 132 11.17 -4.46 -23.90
CA GLU A 132 12.22 -3.48 -24.16
C GLU A 132 11.89 -2.12 -23.51
N VAL A 133 12.91 -1.44 -23.00
CA VAL A 133 12.79 -0.06 -22.49
C VAL A 133 12.77 0.89 -23.68
N LEU A 134 11.69 1.67 -23.83
CA LEU A 134 11.54 2.65 -24.91
C LEU A 134 12.04 4.04 -24.53
N SER A 135 11.77 4.47 -23.28
CA SER A 135 12.11 5.81 -22.80
C SER A 135 12.29 5.81 -21.27
N GLU A 136 13.05 6.79 -20.78
CA GLU A 136 13.27 7.11 -19.38
C GLU A 136 13.00 8.59 -19.10
#